data_ddebe90ce4f9ee9b52bcfe35c234a9b6
#
_entry.id   ddebe90ce4f9ee9b52bcfe35c234a9b6
#
_cell.length_a   1.000
_cell.length_b   1.000
_cell.length_c   1.000
_cell.angle_alpha   90.00
_cell.angle_beta   90.00
_cell.angle_gamma   90.00
#
_symmetry.space_group_name_H-M   'P 1'
#
loop_
_entity.id
_entity.type
_entity.pdbx_description
1 polymer ?
#
loop_
_entity_poly.entity_id
_entity_poly.type
_entity_poly.pdbx_seq_one_letter_code
_entity_poly.pdbx_strand_id
1 'polypeptide(L)'
;MRLFFLFLFFPLFIYAQEVPLGQWKEYLSYHNPQYLIEIENILYCVTEKGLFLYDKQSGHISRMSKITGLSDVNVSRIGYSKNNNTIIIIYENTNIDLIQNGNILNVSDIKRATINGVKKINDLIINDELAYLSCSFGIVVLDIKNLEIKDTYYINSPEEDNSVNQIAILSDSIYVASNSGIYSGSIYNVFLSDYNQWKKHNSFLNPTHVNKKFKNLVVFNNHLVAQMAETVDSFFVYQSGIWNYIENINSEINPKMIVSKNRFLLIDSTDIFIYTDQFILEDSLVGFSDVEHVIKDSLGFFWIADKNSGLLNYKGINNIDTILPNSPISTNVHSLDFLENKLYVTHGGYSNFNALRNKSGVSIMGEFNIWSNYNYEDLNNTYDIVSCAINDGKEYFGSWNGGLLVFENQHYLNSFGFHNTNQKLDTINWRQTTNQIRISSLKKDRFGNLWGLNSEVEHPLFVLTHNNLWESFNLPLYPNKLYFTDFLIDDLNQKWGVIDKKSSQAGIFVYNDNETILNSSDDQYKLLNTNVGNGGLPTTNIKCIAKDLNGEIWVGSEMGISVFYSPELIFSNYNFDAQQILIQDG
;
A
#
# COMPACT_ATOMS: atom_id res chain seq x y z
N MET A 1 -13.94 -48.81 54.20
CA MET A 1 -13.12 -48.63 53.00
C MET A 1 -13.84 -47.60 52.11
N ARG A 2 -13.47 -46.31 52.21
CA ARG A 2 -14.07 -45.23 51.40
C ARG A 2 -13.17 -44.98 50.20
N LEU A 3 -13.68 -45.26 48.99
CA LEU A 3 -13.00 -44.89 47.74
C LEU A 3 -13.16 -43.38 47.52
N PHE A 4 -12.04 -42.66 47.49
CA PHE A 4 -11.97 -41.29 46.98
C PHE A 4 -11.79 -41.34 45.49
N PHE A 5 -12.78 -40.88 44.71
CA PHE A 5 -12.63 -40.60 43.29
C PHE A 5 -11.95 -39.22 43.13
N LEU A 6 -10.72 -39.25 42.67
CA LEU A 6 -10.00 -38.05 42.26
C LEU A 6 -10.44 -37.67 40.84
N PHE A 7 -11.29 -36.65 40.69
CA PHE A 7 -11.61 -36.06 39.40
C PHE A 7 -10.42 -35.21 38.97
N LEU A 8 -9.62 -35.69 38.03
CA LEU A 8 -8.62 -34.89 37.32
C LEU A 8 -9.37 -33.96 36.34
N PHE A 9 -9.50 -32.70 36.73
CA PHE A 9 -9.88 -31.62 35.81
C PHE A 9 -8.71 -31.36 34.87
N PHE A 10 -8.76 -31.91 33.65
CA PHE A 10 -7.96 -31.40 32.54
C PHE A 10 -8.65 -30.11 32.07
N PRO A 11 -8.00 -28.95 32.10
CA PRO A 11 -8.51 -27.77 31.42
C PRO A 11 -8.48 -28.07 29.91
N LEU A 12 -9.64 -28.33 29.33
CA LEU A 12 -9.83 -28.25 27.90
C LEU A 12 -9.63 -26.77 27.51
N PHE A 13 -8.47 -26.45 26.98
CA PHE A 13 -8.28 -25.20 26.25
C PHE A 13 -9.14 -25.28 24.99
N ILE A 14 -10.38 -24.81 25.11
CA ILE A 14 -11.21 -24.52 23.95
C ILE A 14 -10.59 -23.30 23.30
N TYR A 15 -9.86 -23.50 22.21
CA TYR A 15 -9.50 -22.39 21.31
C TYR A 15 -10.81 -21.90 20.69
N ALA A 16 -11.40 -20.87 21.29
CA ALA A 16 -12.50 -20.15 20.66
C ALA A 16 -11.94 -19.47 19.41
N GLN A 17 -12.66 -19.54 18.29
CA GLN A 17 -12.33 -18.75 17.12
C GLN A 17 -12.20 -17.27 17.53
N GLU A 18 -11.05 -16.65 17.23
CA GLU A 18 -10.81 -15.22 17.55
C GLU A 18 -11.84 -14.29 16.90
N VAL A 19 -12.44 -14.72 15.79
CA VAL A 19 -13.46 -13.96 15.04
C VAL A 19 -14.72 -14.81 14.97
N PRO A 20 -15.84 -14.37 15.55
CA PRO A 20 -17.12 -15.07 15.44
C PRO A 20 -17.59 -15.20 13.99
N LEU A 21 -18.38 -16.24 13.71
CA LEU A 21 -18.94 -16.47 12.39
C LEU A 21 -19.75 -15.24 11.91
N GLY A 22 -19.46 -14.76 10.70
CA GLY A 22 -20.11 -13.58 10.12
C GLY A 22 -19.46 -12.24 10.49
N GLN A 23 -18.39 -12.23 11.27
CA GLN A 23 -17.56 -11.05 11.49
C GLN A 23 -16.35 -11.03 10.57
N TRP A 24 -15.87 -9.83 10.29
CA TRP A 24 -14.68 -9.60 9.46
C TRP A 24 -13.51 -9.18 10.35
N LYS A 25 -12.32 -9.63 10.00
CA LYS A 25 -11.05 -9.14 10.53
C LYS A 25 -10.22 -8.60 9.37
N GLU A 26 -9.60 -7.46 9.57
CA GLU A 26 -8.77 -6.83 8.54
C GLU A 26 -7.32 -6.82 8.99
N TYR A 27 -6.42 -6.84 8.01
CA TYR A 27 -5.00 -6.75 8.20
C TYR A 27 -4.45 -5.65 7.30
N LEU A 28 -4.61 -4.40 7.75
CA LEU A 28 -4.06 -3.23 7.07
C LEU A 28 -2.57 -3.09 7.39
N SER A 29 -1.82 -2.57 6.44
CA SER A 29 -0.46 -2.11 6.70
C SER A 29 -0.50 -0.80 7.47
N TYR A 30 0.28 -0.72 8.56
CA TYR A 30 0.52 0.50 9.31
C TYR A 30 1.92 1.05 9.07
N HIS A 31 2.61 0.52 8.08
CA HIS A 31 3.83 1.09 7.51
C HIS A 31 3.50 2.36 6.71
N ASN A 32 4.50 3.14 6.36
CA ASN A 32 4.38 4.38 5.60
C ASN A 32 3.50 5.45 6.29
N PRO A 33 3.83 5.91 7.52
CA PRO A 33 3.14 7.00 8.16
C PRO A 33 3.30 8.30 7.36
N GLN A 34 2.21 9.08 7.26
CA GLN A 34 2.12 10.26 6.41
C GLN A 34 1.77 11.53 7.18
N TYR A 35 0.99 11.42 8.24
CA TYR A 35 0.50 12.57 8.97
C TYR A 35 0.29 12.26 10.45
N LEU A 36 0.57 13.22 11.32
CA LEU A 36 0.49 13.08 12.77
C LEU A 36 -0.27 14.25 13.38
N ILE A 37 -1.12 13.96 14.35
CA ILE A 37 -1.62 14.95 15.31
C ILE A 37 -1.53 14.40 16.73
N GLU A 38 -1.37 15.33 17.69
CA GLU A 38 -1.45 15.04 19.12
C GLU A 38 -2.78 15.57 19.66
N ILE A 39 -3.56 14.69 20.27
CA ILE A 39 -4.76 15.05 21.02
C ILE A 39 -4.56 14.57 22.44
N GLU A 40 -4.36 15.49 23.37
CA GLU A 40 -4.01 15.21 24.76
C GLU A 40 -2.72 14.34 24.85
N ASN A 41 -2.83 13.09 25.31
CA ASN A 41 -1.71 12.15 25.41
C ASN A 41 -1.67 11.14 24.28
N ILE A 42 -2.58 11.24 23.32
CA ILE A 42 -2.72 10.28 22.22
C ILE A 42 -2.18 10.87 20.93
N LEU A 43 -1.30 10.14 20.27
CA LEU A 43 -0.86 10.43 18.91
C LEU A 43 -1.74 9.67 17.93
N TYR A 44 -2.32 10.38 16.99
CA TYR A 44 -3.02 9.82 15.85
C TYR A 44 -2.04 9.80 14.68
N CYS A 45 -1.73 8.60 14.24
CA CYS A 45 -0.79 8.38 13.14
C CYS A 45 -1.54 7.86 11.92
N VAL A 46 -1.66 8.69 10.92
CA VAL A 46 -2.19 8.32 9.59
C VAL A 46 -1.08 7.64 8.80
N THR A 47 -1.35 6.46 8.31
CA THR A 47 -0.47 5.74 7.39
C THR A 47 -1.10 5.67 6.00
N GLU A 48 -0.37 5.18 5.01
CA GLU A 48 -0.88 5.08 3.64
C GLU A 48 -2.25 4.37 3.54
N LYS A 49 -2.49 3.35 4.37
CA LYS A 49 -3.73 2.53 4.27
C LYS A 49 -4.51 2.43 5.58
N GLY A 50 -3.94 2.89 6.67
CA GLY A 50 -4.54 2.73 8.00
C GLY A 50 -4.41 3.98 8.87
N LEU A 51 -5.03 3.90 10.03
CA LEU A 51 -4.93 4.88 11.10
C LEU A 51 -4.74 4.14 12.41
N PHE A 52 -3.69 4.47 13.16
CA PHE A 52 -3.52 3.96 14.52
C PHE A 52 -3.30 5.08 15.53
N LEU A 53 -3.62 4.77 16.77
CA LEU A 53 -3.49 5.65 17.89
C LEU A 53 -2.43 5.09 18.82
N TYR A 54 -1.54 5.94 19.29
CA TYR A 54 -0.53 5.60 20.28
C TYR A 54 -0.71 6.44 21.54
N ASP A 55 -1.04 5.79 22.65
CA ASP A 55 -1.10 6.43 23.96
C ASP A 55 0.33 6.55 24.52
N LYS A 56 0.82 7.77 24.63
CA LYS A 56 2.19 8.06 25.09
C LYS A 56 2.42 7.70 26.56
N GLN A 57 1.37 7.61 27.38
CA GLN A 57 1.49 7.29 28.79
C GLN A 57 1.57 5.78 29.04
N SER A 58 0.70 5.00 28.39
CA SER A 58 0.63 3.55 28.58
C SER A 58 1.45 2.75 27.56
N GLY A 59 1.84 3.37 26.43
CA GLY A 59 2.45 2.69 25.30
C GLY A 59 1.46 1.84 24.50
N HIS A 60 0.15 1.94 24.79
CA HIS A 60 -0.86 1.14 24.11
C HIS A 60 -1.12 1.63 22.69
N ILE A 61 -1.25 0.67 21.76
CA ILE A 61 -1.60 0.93 20.37
C ILE A 61 -3.02 0.44 20.11
N SER A 62 -3.88 1.31 19.60
CA SER A 62 -5.20 0.96 19.07
C SER A 62 -5.31 1.33 17.59
N ARG A 63 -6.24 0.71 16.87
CA ARG A 63 -6.41 0.86 15.42
C ARG A 63 -7.80 1.36 15.12
N MET A 64 -7.90 2.23 14.10
CA MET A 64 -9.18 2.70 13.59
C MET A 64 -9.31 2.36 12.11
N SER A 65 -10.46 1.81 11.73
CA SER A 65 -10.72 1.33 10.38
C SER A 65 -12.23 1.21 10.13
N LYS A 66 -12.60 0.70 8.96
CA LYS A 66 -14.02 0.43 8.65
C LYS A 66 -14.65 -0.58 9.61
N ILE A 67 -13.90 -1.56 10.09
CA ILE A 67 -14.41 -2.55 11.05
C ILE A 67 -14.68 -1.90 12.41
N THR A 68 -13.93 -0.87 12.77
CA THR A 68 -14.15 -0.12 14.02
C THR A 68 -15.10 1.06 13.87
N GLY A 69 -15.73 1.24 12.70
CA GLY A 69 -16.81 2.19 12.45
C GLY A 69 -16.49 3.35 11.51
N LEU A 70 -15.24 3.48 11.01
CA LEU A 70 -14.93 4.49 10.00
C LEU A 70 -15.72 4.24 8.71
N SER A 71 -16.16 5.33 8.06
CA SER A 71 -16.99 5.25 6.85
C SER A 71 -16.21 4.90 5.59
N ASP A 72 -14.89 5.14 5.58
CA ASP A 72 -14.07 4.91 4.39
C ASP A 72 -12.65 4.44 4.75
N VAL A 73 -11.82 4.25 3.73
CA VAL A 73 -10.39 3.89 3.82
C VAL A 73 -9.53 5.05 3.30
N ASN A 74 -8.21 4.96 3.46
CA ASN A 74 -7.24 5.95 3.00
C ASN A 74 -7.51 7.33 3.61
N VAL A 75 -7.27 7.43 4.91
CA VAL A 75 -7.29 8.71 5.62
C VAL A 75 -6.17 9.59 5.08
N SER A 76 -6.45 10.86 4.77
CA SER A 76 -5.45 11.82 4.28
C SER A 76 -5.07 12.88 5.31
N ARG A 77 -6.02 13.33 6.12
CA ARG A 77 -5.82 14.35 7.15
C ARG A 77 -6.69 14.08 8.37
N ILE A 78 -6.24 14.57 9.51
CA ILE A 78 -7.02 14.59 10.75
C ILE A 78 -6.91 15.99 11.34
N GLY A 79 -8.03 16.50 11.87
CA GLY A 79 -8.10 17.71 12.69
C GLY A 79 -8.83 17.46 13.98
N TYR A 80 -8.60 18.32 14.97
CA TYR A 80 -9.29 18.25 16.26
C TYR A 80 -9.79 19.61 16.71
N SER A 81 -11.09 19.72 16.88
CA SER A 81 -11.74 20.88 17.50
C SER A 81 -11.82 20.67 19.01
N LYS A 82 -11.00 21.41 19.75
CA LYS A 82 -11.01 21.36 21.22
C LYS A 82 -12.32 21.88 21.80
N ASN A 83 -12.89 22.94 21.19
CA ASN A 83 -14.12 23.57 21.68
C ASN A 83 -15.33 22.64 21.58
N ASN A 84 -15.41 21.84 20.53
CA ASN A 84 -16.51 20.92 20.27
C ASN A 84 -16.20 19.47 20.65
N ASN A 85 -14.97 19.19 21.12
CA ASN A 85 -14.46 17.83 21.34
C ASN A 85 -14.73 16.90 20.14
N THR A 86 -14.43 17.38 18.94
CA THR A 86 -14.72 16.68 17.68
C THR A 86 -13.46 16.42 16.90
N ILE A 87 -13.23 15.15 16.53
CA ILE A 87 -12.17 14.75 15.60
C ILE A 87 -12.76 14.76 14.20
N ILE A 88 -12.06 15.39 13.26
CA ILE A 88 -12.42 15.47 11.84
C ILE A 88 -11.45 14.55 11.10
N ILE A 89 -11.97 13.51 10.45
CA ILE A 89 -11.19 12.60 9.60
C ILE A 89 -11.53 12.86 8.15
N ILE A 90 -10.53 13.17 7.35
CA ILE A 90 -10.66 13.44 5.90
C ILE A 90 -10.03 12.27 5.14
N TYR A 91 -10.76 11.74 4.17
CA TYR A 91 -10.32 10.67 3.30
C TYR A 91 -9.84 11.19 1.94
N GLU A 92 -8.97 10.44 1.27
CA GLU A 92 -8.46 10.78 -0.07
C GLU A 92 -9.57 11.00 -1.10
N ASN A 93 -10.68 10.27 -0.98
CA ASN A 93 -11.85 10.41 -1.86
C ASN A 93 -12.80 11.55 -1.47
N THR A 94 -12.34 12.44 -0.59
CA THR A 94 -13.07 13.61 -0.07
C THR A 94 -14.27 13.31 0.82
N ASN A 95 -14.44 12.07 1.26
CA ASN A 95 -15.36 11.74 2.33
C ASN A 95 -14.85 12.31 3.66
N ILE A 96 -15.73 12.56 4.61
CA ILE A 96 -15.38 13.13 5.93
C ILE A 96 -16.14 12.38 7.01
N ASP A 97 -15.45 11.99 8.08
CA ASP A 97 -16.08 11.55 9.31
C ASP A 97 -15.84 12.56 10.43
N LEU A 98 -16.89 12.85 11.18
CA LEU A 98 -16.86 13.65 12.39
C LEU A 98 -17.09 12.73 13.59
N ILE A 99 -16.10 12.65 14.47
CA ILE A 99 -16.16 11.79 15.66
C ILE A 99 -16.37 12.68 16.88
N GLN A 100 -17.54 12.54 17.51
CA GLN A 100 -17.89 13.28 18.70
C GLN A 100 -18.48 12.33 19.75
N ASN A 101 -17.93 12.33 20.96
CA ASN A 101 -18.38 11.46 22.06
C ASN A 101 -18.46 9.97 21.69
N GLY A 102 -17.53 9.50 20.86
CA GLY A 102 -17.49 8.11 20.38
C GLY A 102 -18.45 7.78 19.23
N ASN A 103 -19.32 8.71 18.85
CA ASN A 103 -20.21 8.54 17.70
C ASN A 103 -19.54 9.08 16.43
N ILE A 104 -19.70 8.35 15.33
CA ILE A 104 -19.17 8.73 14.01
C ILE A 104 -20.34 9.19 13.14
N LEU A 105 -20.25 10.41 12.65
CA LEU A 105 -21.16 10.97 11.64
C LEU A 105 -20.40 11.12 10.33
N ASN A 106 -20.94 10.58 9.25
CA ASN A 106 -20.36 10.71 7.91
C ASN A 106 -20.96 11.90 7.16
N VAL A 107 -20.09 12.80 6.69
CA VAL A 107 -20.41 13.94 5.82
C VAL A 107 -19.85 13.63 4.44
N SER A 108 -20.69 13.11 3.55
CA SER A 108 -20.29 12.63 2.22
C SER A 108 -20.66 13.60 1.08
N ASP A 109 -21.01 14.83 1.40
CA ASP A 109 -21.52 15.82 0.44
C ASP A 109 -20.48 16.14 -0.64
N ILE A 110 -19.23 16.42 -0.26
CA ILE A 110 -18.15 16.67 -1.23
C ILE A 110 -17.89 15.42 -2.08
N LYS A 111 -17.86 14.23 -1.46
CA LYS A 111 -17.67 12.97 -2.18
C LYS A 111 -18.72 12.75 -3.26
N ARG A 112 -19.98 13.06 -2.95
CA ARG A 112 -21.13 12.88 -3.86
C ARG A 112 -21.32 14.02 -4.86
N ALA A 113 -20.84 15.23 -4.55
CA ALA A 113 -20.99 16.38 -5.41
C ALA A 113 -20.35 16.16 -6.79
N THR A 114 -21.00 16.62 -7.84
CA THR A 114 -20.41 16.68 -9.18
C THR A 114 -19.60 17.97 -9.30
N ILE A 115 -18.28 17.84 -9.38
CA ILE A 115 -17.34 18.95 -9.50
C ILE A 115 -16.52 18.74 -10.75
N ASN A 116 -16.37 19.77 -11.56
CA ASN A 116 -15.52 19.74 -12.75
C ASN A 116 -14.03 19.71 -12.34
N GLY A 117 -13.26 18.77 -12.86
CA GLY A 117 -11.84 18.61 -12.58
C GLY A 117 -11.52 17.68 -11.40
N VAL A 118 -10.32 17.82 -10.85
CA VAL A 118 -9.84 17.00 -9.74
C VAL A 118 -10.55 17.40 -8.44
N LYS A 119 -11.06 16.42 -7.73
CA LYS A 119 -11.72 16.60 -6.44
C LYS A 119 -10.80 16.13 -5.33
N LYS A 120 -10.20 17.07 -4.59
CA LYS A 120 -9.24 16.79 -3.52
C LYS A 120 -9.32 17.82 -2.40
N ILE A 121 -9.21 17.38 -1.16
CA ILE A 121 -8.97 18.21 0.01
C ILE A 121 -7.47 18.18 0.30
N ASN A 122 -6.81 19.34 0.23
CA ASN A 122 -5.37 19.47 0.39
C ASN A 122 -4.97 19.62 1.86
N ASP A 123 -5.73 20.43 2.61
CA ASP A 123 -5.46 20.70 4.03
C ASP A 123 -6.72 21.14 4.76
N LEU A 124 -6.66 21.25 6.09
CA LEU A 124 -7.72 21.82 6.90
C LEU A 124 -7.15 22.71 8.01
N ILE A 125 -7.87 23.77 8.33
CA ILE A 125 -7.63 24.60 9.51
C ILE A 125 -8.94 24.77 10.29
N ILE A 126 -8.85 24.71 11.61
CA ILE A 126 -10.00 24.87 12.50
C ILE A 126 -9.89 26.22 13.18
N ASN A 127 -10.98 26.99 13.14
CA ASN A 127 -11.13 28.24 13.87
C ASN A 127 -12.50 28.25 14.56
N ASP A 128 -12.49 28.21 15.89
CA ASP A 128 -13.67 28.12 16.74
C ASP A 128 -14.60 26.94 16.37
N GLU A 129 -15.82 27.21 15.89
CA GLU A 129 -16.82 26.21 15.53
C GLU A 129 -16.77 25.82 14.04
N LEU A 130 -15.84 26.38 13.26
CA LEU A 130 -15.73 26.15 11.82
C LEU A 130 -14.41 25.46 11.45
N ALA A 131 -14.47 24.53 10.51
CA ALA A 131 -13.28 24.03 9.82
C ALA A 131 -13.30 24.51 8.36
N TYR A 132 -12.19 25.08 7.92
CA TYR A 132 -11.98 25.52 6.55
C TYR A 132 -11.13 24.47 5.84
N LEU A 133 -11.69 23.85 4.83
CA LEU A 133 -11.05 22.80 4.04
C LEU A 133 -10.47 23.41 2.77
N SER A 134 -9.17 23.35 2.62
CA SER A 134 -8.47 23.78 1.39
C SER A 134 -8.70 22.75 0.29
N CYS A 135 -9.49 23.09 -0.72
CA CYS A 135 -9.86 22.15 -1.78
C CYS A 135 -9.28 22.57 -3.13
N SER A 136 -9.13 21.59 -4.03
CA SER A 136 -8.71 21.83 -5.42
C SER A 136 -9.69 22.67 -6.23
N PHE A 137 -10.85 23.03 -5.66
CA PHE A 137 -11.93 23.76 -6.32
C PHE A 137 -12.46 24.94 -5.49
N GLY A 138 -11.79 25.31 -4.39
CA GLY A 138 -12.21 26.39 -3.50
C GLY A 138 -11.97 26.07 -2.03
N ILE A 139 -12.73 26.71 -1.14
CA ILE A 139 -12.71 26.47 0.30
C ILE A 139 -14.08 25.96 0.72
N VAL A 140 -14.14 24.75 1.31
CA VAL A 140 -15.37 24.26 1.90
C VAL A 140 -15.36 24.58 3.39
N VAL A 141 -16.42 25.18 3.87
CA VAL A 141 -16.61 25.53 5.29
C VAL A 141 -17.51 24.50 5.94
N LEU A 142 -16.96 23.79 6.91
CA LEU A 142 -17.66 22.78 7.70
C LEU A 142 -18.03 23.40 9.05
N ASP A 143 -19.30 23.36 9.41
CA ASP A 143 -19.79 23.72 10.73
C ASP A 143 -19.62 22.50 11.65
N ILE A 144 -18.67 22.60 12.58
CA ILE A 144 -18.32 21.51 13.51
C ILE A 144 -19.41 21.31 14.57
N LYS A 145 -20.13 22.37 14.91
CA LYS A 145 -21.18 22.33 15.93
C LYS A 145 -22.46 21.69 15.38
N ASN A 146 -22.84 22.08 14.16
CA ASN A 146 -24.03 21.53 13.51
C ASN A 146 -23.73 20.27 12.71
N LEU A 147 -22.45 19.89 12.55
CA LEU A 147 -21.98 18.70 11.87
C LEU A 147 -22.39 18.63 10.38
N GLU A 148 -22.31 19.77 9.69
CA GLU A 148 -22.73 19.90 8.29
C GLU A 148 -21.83 20.84 7.49
N ILE A 149 -21.87 20.76 6.16
CA ILE A 149 -21.23 21.75 5.29
C ILE A 149 -22.08 23.03 5.31
N LYS A 150 -21.45 24.12 5.73
CA LYS A 150 -22.08 25.42 5.86
C LYS A 150 -22.08 26.22 4.55
N ASP A 151 -20.92 26.25 3.85
CA ASP A 151 -20.72 27.09 2.66
C ASP A 151 -19.54 26.61 1.81
N THR A 152 -19.41 27.16 0.61
CA THR A 152 -18.22 26.99 -0.25
C THR A 152 -17.78 28.35 -0.77
N TYR A 153 -16.51 28.69 -0.55
CA TYR A 153 -15.94 29.96 -1.00
C TYR A 153 -15.07 29.77 -2.24
N TYR A 154 -15.20 30.69 -3.18
CA TYR A 154 -14.37 30.78 -4.38
C TYR A 154 -13.50 32.02 -4.28
N ILE A 155 -12.21 31.90 -4.59
CA ILE A 155 -11.23 33.00 -4.50
C ILE A 155 -11.11 33.77 -5.81
N ASN A 156 -11.59 33.20 -6.91
CA ASN A 156 -11.61 33.76 -8.26
C ASN A 156 -12.96 33.50 -8.94
N SER A 157 -13.15 34.07 -10.13
CA SER A 157 -14.31 33.77 -10.96
C SER A 157 -14.42 32.25 -11.27
N PRO A 158 -15.63 31.75 -11.58
CA PRO A 158 -15.83 30.31 -11.87
C PRO A 158 -15.01 29.77 -13.06
N GLU A 159 -14.56 30.63 -13.96
CA GLU A 159 -13.78 30.28 -15.15
C GLU A 159 -12.27 30.23 -14.86
N GLU A 160 -11.85 30.74 -13.71
CA GLU A 160 -10.45 30.77 -13.29
C GLU A 160 -10.11 29.64 -12.31
N ASP A 161 -8.82 29.46 -12.03
CA ASP A 161 -8.37 28.48 -11.06
C ASP A 161 -8.72 28.89 -9.63
N ASN A 162 -9.58 28.14 -9.00
CA ASN A 162 -10.01 28.27 -7.61
C ASN A 162 -9.28 27.29 -6.66
N SER A 163 -8.20 26.69 -7.11
CA SER A 163 -7.46 25.70 -6.32
C SER A 163 -6.78 26.33 -5.11
N VAL A 164 -7.12 25.87 -3.94
CA VAL A 164 -6.57 26.28 -2.64
C VAL A 164 -5.63 25.21 -2.14
N ASN A 165 -4.36 25.56 -1.90
CA ASN A 165 -3.34 24.65 -1.42
C ASN A 165 -3.29 24.59 0.11
N GLN A 166 -3.29 25.74 0.78
CA GLN A 166 -3.31 25.86 2.23
C GLN A 166 -3.93 27.17 2.69
N ILE A 167 -4.50 27.15 3.87
CA ILE A 167 -5.12 28.30 4.53
C ILE A 167 -4.40 28.60 5.83
N ALA A 168 -4.22 29.88 6.13
CA ALA A 168 -3.77 30.37 7.42
C ALA A 168 -4.74 31.44 7.94
N ILE A 169 -4.94 31.49 9.25
CA ILE A 169 -5.76 32.51 9.90
C ILE A 169 -4.86 33.32 10.83
N LEU A 170 -4.83 34.61 10.60
CA LEU A 170 -4.09 35.55 11.43
C LEU A 170 -4.98 36.74 11.78
N SER A 171 -5.17 36.97 13.08
CA SER A 171 -6.11 37.96 13.60
C SER A 171 -7.52 37.74 12.99
N ASP A 172 -8.11 38.75 12.38
CA ASP A 172 -9.47 38.71 11.84
C ASP A 172 -9.52 38.37 10.33
N SER A 173 -8.46 37.78 9.79
CA SER A 173 -8.35 37.51 8.37
C SER A 173 -7.97 36.07 8.07
N ILE A 174 -8.62 35.52 7.06
CA ILE A 174 -8.27 34.25 6.42
C ILE A 174 -7.38 34.55 5.21
N TYR A 175 -6.26 33.88 5.12
CA TYR A 175 -5.27 33.97 4.05
C TYR A 175 -5.16 32.64 3.33
N VAL A 176 -5.00 32.69 2.02
CA VAL A 176 -5.07 31.52 1.14
C VAL A 176 -3.86 31.47 0.24
N ALA A 177 -3.11 30.38 0.30
CA ALA A 177 -2.12 30.02 -0.71
C ALA A 177 -2.80 29.27 -1.85
N SER A 178 -2.65 29.75 -3.07
CA SER A 178 -3.28 29.18 -4.25
C SER A 178 -2.29 28.95 -5.40
N ASN A 179 -2.75 28.35 -6.48
CA ASN A 179 -1.94 28.22 -7.70
C ASN A 179 -1.73 29.56 -8.43
N SER A 180 -2.54 30.58 -8.11
CA SER A 180 -2.55 31.87 -8.81
C SER A 180 -2.13 33.07 -7.93
N GLY A 181 -1.61 32.81 -6.73
CA GLY A 181 -1.16 33.86 -5.79
C GLY A 181 -1.64 33.63 -4.36
N ILE A 182 -1.51 34.67 -3.55
CA ILE A 182 -2.04 34.74 -2.18
C ILE A 182 -3.26 35.64 -2.16
N TYR A 183 -4.32 35.20 -1.49
CA TYR A 183 -5.55 35.94 -1.31
C TYR A 183 -5.89 36.08 0.16
N SER A 184 -6.70 37.10 0.51
CA SER A 184 -7.22 37.26 1.87
C SER A 184 -8.64 37.78 1.89
N GLY A 185 -9.36 37.45 2.96
CA GLY A 185 -10.69 37.97 3.27
C GLY A 185 -10.88 38.07 4.78
N SER A 186 -11.82 38.90 5.25
CA SER A 186 -12.15 38.97 6.67
C SER A 186 -13.00 37.77 7.09
N ILE A 187 -12.66 37.11 8.19
CA ILE A 187 -13.44 35.97 8.72
C ILE A 187 -14.87 36.38 9.15
N TYR A 188 -15.10 37.66 9.40
CA TYR A 188 -16.41 38.20 9.75
C TYR A 188 -17.25 38.62 8.56
N ASN A 189 -16.69 38.57 7.33
CA ASN A 189 -17.44 38.91 6.13
C ASN A 189 -18.38 37.75 5.74
N VAL A 190 -19.66 37.96 5.90
CA VAL A 190 -20.70 36.96 5.58
C VAL A 190 -20.89 36.71 4.08
N PHE A 191 -20.22 37.48 3.22
CA PHE A 191 -20.29 37.38 1.77
C PHE A 191 -19.03 36.76 1.15
N LEU A 192 -18.22 36.00 1.90
CA LEU A 192 -16.99 35.38 1.38
C LEU A 192 -17.24 34.32 0.30
N SER A 193 -18.47 33.87 0.11
CA SER A 193 -18.85 33.05 -1.05
C SER A 193 -18.81 33.81 -2.38
N ASP A 194 -18.89 35.15 -2.35
CA ASP A 194 -18.66 36.00 -3.51
C ASP A 194 -17.16 36.23 -3.70
N TYR A 195 -16.60 35.75 -4.82
CA TYR A 195 -15.16 35.88 -5.12
C TYR A 195 -14.66 37.34 -5.16
N ASN A 196 -15.53 38.34 -5.39
CA ASN A 196 -15.17 39.75 -5.36
C ASN A 196 -14.81 40.25 -3.95
N GLN A 197 -15.12 39.50 -2.90
CA GLN A 197 -14.76 39.82 -1.52
C GLN A 197 -13.32 39.42 -1.16
N TRP A 198 -12.67 38.65 -2.02
CA TRP A 198 -11.30 38.23 -1.82
C TRP A 198 -10.32 39.23 -2.41
N LYS A 199 -9.34 39.64 -1.59
CA LYS A 199 -8.30 40.55 -1.98
C LYS A 199 -7.02 39.80 -2.34
N LYS A 200 -6.57 39.95 -3.59
CA LYS A 200 -5.27 39.42 -4.01
C LYS A 200 -4.13 40.26 -3.47
N HIS A 201 -3.09 39.63 -2.94
CA HIS A 201 -1.89 40.26 -2.43
C HIS A 201 -0.95 40.64 -3.57
N ASN A 202 -0.71 41.94 -3.77
CA ASN A 202 0.16 42.50 -4.81
C ASN A 202 1.46 43.12 -4.24
N SER A 203 1.63 43.07 -2.93
CA SER A 203 2.71 43.77 -2.20
C SER A 203 3.99 42.91 -2.08
N PHE A 204 4.41 42.30 -3.19
CA PHE A 204 5.73 41.70 -3.31
C PHE A 204 6.74 42.70 -3.85
N LEU A 205 8.00 42.63 -3.36
CA LEU A 205 9.08 43.46 -3.90
C LEU A 205 9.32 43.17 -5.39
N ASN A 206 9.18 41.91 -5.81
CA ASN A 206 9.20 41.53 -7.21
C ASN A 206 7.74 41.27 -7.70
N PRO A 207 7.21 42.10 -8.62
CA PRO A 207 5.85 41.97 -9.13
C PRO A 207 5.56 40.63 -9.84
N THR A 208 6.59 39.92 -10.32
CA THR A 208 6.40 38.59 -10.97
C THR A 208 5.90 37.51 -10.02
N HIS A 209 6.08 37.70 -8.71
CA HIS A 209 5.64 36.72 -7.68
C HIS A 209 4.13 36.75 -7.43
N VAL A 210 3.44 37.82 -7.79
CA VAL A 210 2.01 38.03 -7.51
C VAL A 210 1.11 36.90 -8.05
N ASN A 211 1.44 36.37 -9.23
CA ASN A 211 0.66 35.34 -9.91
C ASN A 211 1.31 33.97 -9.86
N LYS A 212 2.26 33.76 -8.97
CA LYS A 212 2.95 32.46 -8.82
C LYS A 212 2.14 31.51 -7.95
N LYS A 213 2.45 30.24 -8.07
CA LYS A 213 1.89 29.18 -7.21
C LYS A 213 2.55 29.23 -5.83
N PHE A 214 1.72 29.32 -4.79
CA PHE A 214 2.14 29.12 -3.40
C PHE A 214 1.64 27.77 -2.92
N LYS A 215 2.56 26.96 -2.40
CA LYS A 215 2.26 25.60 -1.89
C LYS A 215 1.71 25.63 -0.48
N ASN A 216 2.41 26.37 0.39
CA ASN A 216 2.13 26.41 1.81
C ASN A 216 2.02 27.86 2.32
N LEU A 217 1.22 28.02 3.36
CA LEU A 217 1.02 29.26 4.08
C LEU A 217 0.76 28.95 5.55
N VAL A 218 1.61 29.42 6.45
CA VAL A 218 1.50 29.16 7.89
C VAL A 218 1.59 30.46 8.68
N VAL A 219 1.12 30.42 9.93
CA VAL A 219 1.41 31.47 10.90
C VAL A 219 2.56 31.02 11.78
N PHE A 220 3.62 31.80 11.81
CA PHE A 220 4.76 31.61 12.68
C PHE A 220 5.11 32.91 13.39
N ASN A 221 5.18 32.87 14.71
CA ASN A 221 5.52 34.03 15.54
C ASN A 221 4.72 35.29 15.19
N ASN A 222 3.39 35.12 15.05
CA ASN A 222 2.44 36.18 14.67
C ASN A 222 2.69 36.84 13.29
N HIS A 223 3.40 36.15 12.39
CA HIS A 223 3.60 36.56 11.00
C HIS A 223 3.14 35.44 10.07
N LEU A 224 2.70 35.81 8.86
CA LEU A 224 2.45 34.85 7.81
C LEU A 224 3.76 34.50 7.13
N VAL A 225 3.99 33.21 6.91
CA VAL A 225 5.10 32.68 6.12
C VAL A 225 4.54 31.88 4.96
N ALA A 226 4.97 32.22 3.74
CA ALA A 226 4.52 31.60 2.51
C ALA A 226 5.67 30.91 1.78
N GLN A 227 5.40 29.73 1.22
CA GLN A 227 6.31 28.97 0.38
C GLN A 227 5.83 29.01 -1.07
N MET A 228 6.61 29.61 -1.94
CA MET A 228 6.35 29.71 -3.37
C MET A 228 7.01 28.56 -4.12
N ALA A 229 6.25 27.91 -5.02
CA ALA A 229 6.72 26.81 -5.83
C ALA A 229 7.61 27.27 -6.98
N GLU A 230 8.86 26.82 -6.99
CA GLU A 230 9.83 27.01 -8.08
C GLU A 230 10.67 25.74 -8.27
N THR A 231 11.74 25.81 -9.06
CA THR A 231 12.71 24.71 -9.16
C THR A 231 13.40 24.47 -7.81
N VAL A 232 13.74 25.56 -7.13
CA VAL A 232 14.10 25.63 -5.71
C VAL A 232 13.11 26.57 -5.07
N ASP A 233 12.40 26.10 -4.04
CA ASP A 233 11.33 26.87 -3.44
C ASP A 233 11.83 28.15 -2.76
N SER A 234 11.01 29.19 -2.83
CA SER A 234 11.28 30.49 -2.22
C SER A 234 10.33 30.74 -1.05
N PHE A 235 10.85 31.37 0.01
CA PHE A 235 10.11 31.65 1.23
C PHE A 235 9.94 33.13 1.46
N PHE A 236 8.76 33.55 1.88
CA PHE A 236 8.41 34.94 2.13
C PHE A 236 7.74 35.07 3.49
N VAL A 237 8.05 36.19 4.17
CA VAL A 237 7.35 36.60 5.40
C VAL A 237 6.56 37.88 5.15
N TYR A 238 5.31 37.91 5.60
CA TYR A 238 4.47 39.11 5.51
C TYR A 238 4.64 39.98 6.74
N GLN A 239 5.24 41.15 6.54
CA GLN A 239 5.48 42.14 7.60
C GLN A 239 5.17 43.55 7.09
N SER A 240 4.51 44.36 7.91
CA SER A 240 4.19 45.75 7.59
C SER A 240 3.50 45.96 6.23
N GLY A 241 2.66 45.00 5.81
CA GLY A 241 1.91 45.06 4.56
C GLY A 241 2.66 44.59 3.32
N ILE A 242 3.89 44.08 3.45
CA ILE A 242 4.76 43.67 2.35
C ILE A 242 5.26 42.26 2.54
N TRP A 243 5.34 41.48 1.46
CA TRP A 243 5.96 40.17 1.41
C TRP A 243 7.47 40.32 1.18
N ASN A 244 8.26 40.03 2.19
CA ASN A 244 9.71 40.07 2.17
C ASN A 244 10.29 38.67 1.95
N TYR A 245 11.27 38.55 1.07
CA TYR A 245 12.00 37.30 0.84
C TYR A 245 12.83 36.94 2.07
N ILE A 246 12.88 35.66 2.43
CA ILE A 246 13.67 35.15 3.54
C ILE A 246 14.97 34.56 2.99
N GLU A 247 16.07 35.29 3.12
CA GLU A 247 17.37 34.93 2.52
C GLU A 247 18.08 33.78 3.24
N ASN A 248 17.81 33.58 4.53
CA ASN A 248 18.54 32.63 5.37
C ASN A 248 18.05 31.19 5.27
N ILE A 249 16.97 30.95 4.54
CA ILE A 249 16.49 29.61 4.31
C ILE A 249 17.19 29.02 3.09
N ASN A 250 18.11 28.10 3.34
CA ASN A 250 18.71 27.28 2.30
C ASN A 250 17.94 25.96 2.26
N SER A 251 17.14 25.73 1.22
CA SER A 251 16.34 24.52 1.08
C SER A 251 16.71 23.80 -0.20
N GLU A 252 16.64 22.47 -0.17
CA GLU A 252 16.67 21.68 -1.37
C GLU A 252 15.34 21.74 -2.12
N ILE A 253 15.21 21.02 -3.21
CA ILE A 253 14.02 21.03 -4.05
C ILE A 253 12.82 20.48 -3.27
N ASN A 254 11.77 21.30 -3.10
CA ASN A 254 10.46 20.92 -2.54
C ASN A 254 10.39 20.50 -1.06
N PRO A 255 10.96 21.24 -0.10
CA PRO A 255 10.82 20.91 1.31
C PRO A 255 9.36 21.05 1.77
N LYS A 256 8.98 20.31 2.81
CA LYS A 256 7.69 20.48 3.51
C LYS A 256 7.88 21.51 4.62
N MET A 257 6.98 22.49 4.70
CA MET A 257 7.00 23.53 5.71
C MET A 257 5.96 23.25 6.79
N ILE A 258 6.37 23.18 8.03
CA ILE A 258 5.52 22.90 9.19
C ILE A 258 5.82 23.88 10.32
N VAL A 259 4.79 24.26 11.05
CA VAL A 259 4.92 24.94 12.35
C VAL A 259 4.38 24.03 13.44
N SER A 260 5.21 23.70 14.41
CA SER A 260 4.82 22.88 15.56
C SER A 260 5.33 23.50 16.84
N LYS A 261 4.41 23.76 17.80
CA LYS A 261 4.73 24.33 19.13
C LYS A 261 5.73 25.51 19.07
N ASN A 262 5.42 26.52 18.25
CA ASN A 262 6.26 27.72 18.02
C ASN A 262 7.67 27.39 17.48
N ARG A 263 7.81 26.34 16.70
CA ARG A 263 9.03 26.05 15.92
C ARG A 263 8.69 26.05 14.44
N PHE A 264 9.50 26.73 13.67
CA PHE A 264 9.44 26.69 12.22
C PHE A 264 10.35 25.57 11.72
N LEU A 265 9.78 24.62 11.01
CA LEU A 265 10.45 23.40 10.58
C LEU A 265 10.38 23.30 9.06
N LEU A 266 11.50 22.97 8.45
CA LEU A 266 11.56 22.52 7.06
C LEU A 266 12.02 21.08 7.02
N ILE A 267 11.28 20.26 6.28
CA ILE A 267 11.56 18.84 6.11
C ILE A 267 12.05 18.64 4.69
N ASP A 268 13.28 18.17 4.57
CA ASP A 268 13.82 17.64 3.35
C ASP A 268 13.97 16.12 3.53
N SER A 269 13.32 15.35 2.71
CA SER A 269 13.14 13.89 2.83
C SER A 269 13.89 13.12 3.95
N THR A 270 15.17 13.43 4.17
CA THR A 270 16.03 12.76 5.17
C THR A 270 16.33 13.58 6.42
N ASP A 271 16.04 14.88 6.39
CA ASP A 271 16.49 15.81 7.43
C ASP A 271 15.38 16.78 7.84
N ILE A 272 15.40 17.22 9.09
CA ILE A 272 14.48 18.20 9.63
C ILE A 272 15.29 19.38 10.14
N PHE A 273 15.12 20.54 9.50
CA PHE A 273 15.78 21.78 9.85
C PHE A 273 14.89 22.62 10.76
N ILE A 274 15.45 23.10 11.87
CA ILE A 274 14.75 23.87 12.89
C ILE A 274 15.30 25.29 12.84
N TYR A 275 14.40 26.28 12.71
CA TYR A 275 14.77 27.68 12.56
C TYR A 275 14.31 28.52 13.74
N THR A 276 15.09 29.55 14.04
CA THR A 276 14.75 30.61 15.01
C THR A 276 13.63 31.51 14.48
N ASP A 277 13.17 32.44 15.34
CA ASP A 277 12.20 33.48 14.98
C ASP A 277 12.69 34.45 13.87
N GLN A 278 13.99 34.54 13.65
CA GLN A 278 14.62 35.30 12.59
C GLN A 278 14.95 34.46 11.35
N PHE A 279 14.44 33.24 11.28
CA PHE A 279 14.71 32.29 10.21
C PHE A 279 16.21 31.95 10.05
N ILE A 280 16.94 31.94 11.15
CA ILE A 280 18.33 31.44 11.19
C ILE A 280 18.26 29.97 11.62
N LEU A 281 19.01 29.11 10.95
CA LEU A 281 19.10 27.68 11.31
C LEU A 281 19.62 27.53 12.74
N GLU A 282 18.80 26.96 13.62
CA GLU A 282 19.11 26.74 15.04
C GLU A 282 19.68 25.33 15.25
N ASP A 283 19.05 24.33 14.63
CA ASP A 283 19.41 22.92 14.80
C ASP A 283 18.94 22.09 13.59
N SER A 284 19.45 20.89 13.48
CA SER A 284 19.00 19.92 12.48
C SER A 284 18.95 18.51 13.04
N LEU A 285 17.85 17.80 12.77
CA LEU A 285 17.71 16.39 13.05
C LEU A 285 17.98 15.65 11.75
N VAL A 286 18.96 14.75 11.75
CA VAL A 286 19.48 14.10 10.53
C VAL A 286 19.43 12.59 10.63
N GLY A 287 19.46 11.92 9.49
CA GLY A 287 19.61 10.45 9.42
C GLY A 287 18.29 9.70 9.38
N PHE A 288 17.23 10.32 8.92
CA PHE A 288 15.96 9.65 8.62
C PHE A 288 15.95 9.09 7.19
N SER A 289 14.93 8.30 6.87
CA SER A 289 14.85 7.65 5.56
C SER A 289 13.96 8.40 4.56
N ASP A 290 12.75 8.82 4.99
CA ASP A 290 11.81 9.59 4.17
C ASP A 290 10.75 10.23 5.08
N VAL A 291 11.02 11.43 5.57
CA VAL A 291 10.17 12.14 6.54
C VAL A 291 8.96 12.76 5.85
N GLU A 292 7.77 12.37 6.27
CA GLU A 292 6.50 12.88 5.76
C GLU A 292 5.91 14.01 6.62
N HIS A 293 5.98 13.86 7.94
CA HIS A 293 5.44 14.84 8.88
C HIS A 293 6.19 14.82 10.20
N VAL A 294 6.20 15.93 10.92
CA VAL A 294 6.81 16.04 12.25
C VAL A 294 5.97 16.91 13.16
N ILE A 295 5.85 16.52 14.41
CA ILE A 295 5.29 17.34 15.46
C ILE A 295 6.22 17.35 16.68
N LYS A 296 6.25 18.46 17.39
CA LYS A 296 6.89 18.57 18.70
C LYS A 296 5.83 18.43 19.77
N ASP A 297 5.99 17.51 20.73
CA ASP A 297 5.01 17.30 21.78
C ASP A 297 5.13 18.30 22.93
N SER A 298 4.25 18.17 23.93
CA SER A 298 4.23 19.04 25.11
C SER A 298 5.45 18.86 26.03
N LEU A 299 6.15 17.76 25.92
CA LEU A 299 7.37 17.45 26.68
C LEU A 299 8.64 17.91 25.93
N GLY A 300 8.50 18.36 24.68
CA GLY A 300 9.60 18.85 23.86
C GLY A 300 10.24 17.81 22.96
N PHE A 301 9.74 16.58 22.93
CA PHE A 301 10.22 15.53 22.04
C PHE A 301 9.61 15.66 20.64
N PHE A 302 10.39 15.25 19.61
CA PHE A 302 9.89 15.20 18.26
C PHE A 302 9.31 13.83 17.91
N TRP A 303 8.11 13.85 17.37
CA TRP A 303 7.45 12.68 16.80
C TRP A 303 7.45 12.80 15.29
N ILE A 304 7.99 11.81 14.62
CA ILE A 304 8.30 11.87 13.20
C ILE A 304 7.57 10.74 12.48
N ALA A 305 6.81 11.06 11.46
CA ALA A 305 6.28 10.12 10.50
C ALA A 305 7.36 9.89 9.44
N ASP A 306 8.10 8.78 9.56
CA ASP A 306 9.09 8.36 8.57
C ASP A 306 8.51 7.21 7.76
N LYS A 307 8.41 7.40 6.45
CA LYS A 307 7.72 6.49 5.54
C LYS A 307 8.26 5.06 5.58
N ASN A 308 9.56 4.90 5.74
CA ASN A 308 10.19 3.58 5.73
C ASN A 308 10.41 3.01 7.13
N SER A 309 10.62 3.89 8.14
CA SER A 309 10.97 3.49 9.50
C SER A 309 9.77 3.44 10.45
N GLY A 310 8.61 4.01 10.07
CA GLY A 310 7.42 4.05 10.92
C GLY A 310 7.28 5.34 11.73
N LEU A 311 6.51 5.30 12.82
CA LEU A 311 6.39 6.42 13.75
C LEU A 311 7.60 6.42 14.69
N LEU A 312 8.40 7.48 14.65
CA LEU A 312 9.60 7.63 15.45
C LEU A 312 9.39 8.64 16.58
N ASN A 313 9.86 8.29 17.77
CA ASN A 313 10.00 9.22 18.89
C ASN A 313 11.47 9.59 19.02
N TYR A 314 11.84 10.76 18.53
CA TYR A 314 13.20 11.27 18.62
C TYR A 314 13.43 12.00 19.94
N LYS A 315 14.29 11.44 20.78
CA LYS A 315 14.71 11.97 22.08
C LYS A 315 16.14 12.51 22.07
N GLY A 316 16.83 12.39 20.92
CA GLY A 316 18.21 12.77 20.68
C GLY A 316 18.94 11.80 19.77
N ILE A 317 20.15 12.17 19.34
CA ILE A 317 21.02 11.30 18.52
C ILE A 317 21.26 9.98 19.26
N ASN A 318 21.03 8.86 18.62
CA ASN A 318 21.11 7.50 19.17
C ASN A 318 20.05 7.15 20.23
N ASN A 319 18.99 7.95 20.38
CA ASN A 319 17.86 7.66 21.26
C ASN A 319 16.55 7.87 20.50
N ILE A 320 16.22 6.95 19.62
CA ILE A 320 15.03 6.96 18.79
C ILE A 320 14.23 5.68 19.05
N ASP A 321 13.01 5.82 19.54
CA ASP A 321 12.08 4.70 19.66
C ASP A 321 11.26 4.60 18.38
N THR A 322 11.14 3.39 17.84
CA THR A 322 10.24 3.11 16.71
C THR A 322 8.96 2.48 17.20
N ILE A 323 7.85 3.06 16.82
CA ILE A 323 6.50 2.56 17.12
C ILE A 323 5.86 2.10 15.82
N LEU A 324 5.63 0.80 15.71
CA LEU A 324 5.02 0.19 14.54
C LEU A 324 4.04 -0.90 14.98
N PRO A 325 2.74 -0.77 14.68
CA PRO A 325 1.78 -1.84 14.94
C PRO A 325 2.17 -3.10 14.18
N ASN A 326 2.10 -4.27 14.83
CA ASN A 326 2.34 -5.54 14.15
C ASN A 326 1.34 -5.74 13.01
N SER A 327 1.81 -5.75 11.77
CA SER A 327 0.99 -5.75 10.55
C SER A 327 1.78 -6.26 9.35
N PRO A 328 1.11 -6.63 8.24
CA PRO A 328 1.80 -6.85 6.98
C PRO A 328 2.53 -5.57 6.52
N ILE A 329 3.64 -5.74 5.80
CA ILE A 329 4.45 -4.60 5.33
C ILE A 329 3.71 -3.75 4.28
N SER A 330 2.77 -4.37 3.54
CA SER A 330 1.97 -3.70 2.51
C SER A 330 0.56 -4.28 2.46
N THR A 331 -0.40 -3.51 1.97
CA THR A 331 -1.75 -3.98 1.61
C THR A 331 -1.88 -4.36 0.15
N ASN A 332 -0.85 -4.12 -0.66
CA ASN A 332 -0.83 -4.58 -2.05
C ASN A 332 -0.50 -6.07 -2.07
N VAL A 333 -1.48 -6.92 -2.32
CA VAL A 333 -1.34 -8.36 -2.33
C VAL A 333 -1.22 -8.85 -3.77
N HIS A 334 -0.17 -9.59 -4.08
CA HIS A 334 -0.01 -10.30 -5.36
C HIS A 334 -0.47 -11.75 -5.25
N SER A 335 0.07 -12.50 -4.28
CA SER A 335 -0.38 -13.88 -4.00
C SER A 335 -0.55 -14.13 -2.50
N LEU A 336 -1.37 -15.13 -2.20
CA LEU A 336 -1.61 -15.67 -0.87
C LEU A 336 -1.39 -17.18 -0.93
N ASP A 337 -0.51 -17.70 -0.09
CA ASP A 337 -0.26 -19.13 0.05
C ASP A 337 -0.27 -19.53 1.53
N PHE A 338 -1.03 -20.56 1.86
CA PHE A 338 -1.04 -21.12 3.22
C PHE A 338 -0.14 -22.35 3.27
N LEU A 339 1.02 -22.20 3.90
CA LEU A 339 2.09 -23.19 3.92
C LEU A 339 2.53 -23.44 5.36
N GLU A 340 2.56 -24.70 5.80
CA GLU A 340 3.00 -25.12 7.14
C GLU A 340 2.40 -24.28 8.28
N ASN A 341 1.07 -24.11 8.27
CA ASN A 341 0.29 -23.34 9.26
C ASN A 341 0.63 -21.83 9.31
N LYS A 342 1.24 -21.28 8.28
CA LYS A 342 1.50 -19.84 8.12
C LYS A 342 0.90 -19.33 6.83
N LEU A 343 0.39 -18.10 6.86
CA LEU A 343 -0.07 -17.39 5.66
C LEU A 343 1.09 -16.55 5.11
N TYR A 344 1.52 -16.85 3.91
CA TYR A 344 2.50 -16.10 3.15
C TYR A 344 1.78 -15.14 2.20
N VAL A 345 2.20 -13.88 2.22
CA VAL A 345 1.66 -12.81 1.38
C VAL A 345 2.81 -12.18 0.61
N THR A 346 2.81 -12.34 -0.71
CA THR A 346 3.79 -11.66 -1.57
C THR A 346 3.25 -10.30 -2.02
N HIS A 347 4.08 -9.29 -2.00
CA HIS A 347 3.71 -7.91 -2.31
C HIS A 347 4.35 -7.39 -3.60
N GLY A 348 4.95 -8.26 -4.40
CA GLY A 348 5.51 -7.93 -5.71
C GLY A 348 4.44 -7.63 -6.75
N GLY A 349 4.77 -7.84 -8.00
CA GLY A 349 3.81 -7.74 -9.07
C GLY A 349 4.41 -7.41 -10.42
N TYR A 350 3.54 -7.53 -11.43
CA TYR A 350 3.81 -7.11 -12.79
C TYR A 350 2.54 -6.54 -13.43
N SER A 351 2.72 -5.64 -14.37
CA SER A 351 1.62 -5.11 -15.18
C SER A 351 1.92 -5.34 -16.64
N ASN A 352 1.00 -5.98 -17.36
CA ASN A 352 1.23 -6.40 -18.75
C ASN A 352 2.56 -7.15 -18.93
N PHE A 353 2.91 -8.00 -17.92
CA PHE A 353 4.17 -8.75 -17.82
C PHE A 353 5.45 -7.90 -17.75
N ASN A 354 5.33 -6.60 -17.48
CA ASN A 354 6.46 -5.75 -17.10
C ASN A 354 6.55 -5.66 -15.59
N ALA A 355 7.77 -5.73 -15.06
CA ALA A 355 8.05 -5.59 -13.64
C ALA A 355 7.54 -4.23 -13.12
N LEU A 356 6.87 -4.23 -11.97
CA LEU A 356 6.46 -3.02 -11.26
C LEU A 356 7.62 -2.40 -10.47
N ARG A 357 8.67 -3.18 -10.21
CA ARG A 357 9.79 -2.84 -9.33
C ARG A 357 9.33 -2.55 -7.91
N ASN A 358 8.31 -3.28 -7.46
CA ASN A 358 7.78 -3.15 -6.12
C ASN A 358 8.76 -3.72 -5.09
N LYS A 359 9.11 -2.93 -4.09
CA LYS A 359 10.06 -3.24 -3.03
C LYS A 359 9.37 -3.65 -1.71
N SER A 360 8.06 -3.84 -1.71
CA SER A 360 7.32 -4.13 -0.47
C SER A 360 7.60 -5.51 0.15
N GLY A 361 8.25 -6.42 -0.58
CA GLY A 361 8.73 -7.68 -0.02
C GLY A 361 7.67 -8.75 0.22
N VAL A 362 7.75 -9.42 1.37
CA VAL A 362 6.88 -10.55 1.76
C VAL A 362 6.45 -10.39 3.21
N SER A 363 5.18 -10.66 3.50
CA SER A 363 4.65 -10.75 4.87
C SER A 363 4.24 -12.17 5.20
N ILE A 364 4.50 -12.59 6.43
CA ILE A 364 4.18 -13.93 6.92
C ILE A 364 3.38 -13.79 8.20
N MET A 365 2.15 -14.29 8.21
CA MET A 365 1.35 -14.37 9.42
C MET A 365 1.48 -15.77 10.02
N GLY A 366 2.04 -15.82 11.21
CA GLY A 366 2.19 -17.04 11.99
C GLY A 366 1.07 -17.24 13.01
N GLU A 367 1.37 -18.02 14.04
CA GLU A 367 0.46 -18.24 15.17
C GLU A 367 0.10 -16.92 15.87
N PHE A 368 -1.07 -16.88 16.51
CA PHE A 368 -1.62 -15.71 17.22
C PHE A 368 -1.76 -14.47 16.33
N ASN A 369 -1.81 -14.63 14.99
CA ASN A 369 -1.87 -13.53 14.02
C ASN A 369 -0.69 -12.54 14.11
N ILE A 370 0.47 -13.04 14.51
CA ILE A 370 1.70 -12.25 14.55
C ILE A 370 2.31 -12.24 13.16
N TRP A 371 2.58 -11.04 12.67
CA TRP A 371 3.22 -10.79 11.38
C TRP A 371 4.73 -10.67 11.55
N SER A 372 5.46 -11.33 10.68
CA SER A 372 6.87 -11.09 10.36
C SER A 372 6.98 -10.66 8.90
N ASN A 373 7.94 -9.81 8.60
CA ASN A 373 8.08 -9.24 7.28
C ASN A 373 9.52 -9.39 6.79
N TYR A 374 9.69 -9.72 5.50
CA TYR A 374 10.93 -9.57 4.77
C TYR A 374 10.81 -8.32 3.90
N ASN A 375 11.58 -7.30 4.21
CA ASN A 375 11.64 -6.07 3.41
C ASN A 375 12.57 -6.26 2.19
N TYR A 376 12.79 -5.19 1.43
CA TYR A 376 13.61 -5.22 0.22
C TYR A 376 15.07 -5.59 0.49
N GLU A 377 15.63 -5.08 1.58
CA GLU A 377 17.01 -5.34 2.01
C GLU A 377 17.19 -6.79 2.49
N ASP A 378 16.24 -7.31 3.27
CA ASP A 378 16.23 -8.71 3.71
C ASP A 378 16.20 -9.67 2.52
N LEU A 379 15.52 -9.28 1.43
CA LEU A 379 15.42 -10.03 0.17
C LEU A 379 16.60 -9.80 -0.77
N ASN A 380 17.76 -9.43 -0.23
CA ASN A 380 18.98 -9.17 -0.99
C ASN A 380 18.78 -8.17 -2.14
N ASN A 381 18.04 -7.09 -1.88
CA ASN A 381 17.66 -6.04 -2.82
C ASN A 381 16.92 -6.57 -4.07
N THR A 382 16.11 -7.61 -3.88
CA THR A 382 15.27 -8.18 -4.95
C THR A 382 13.85 -7.64 -4.83
N TYR A 383 13.34 -7.13 -5.93
CA TYR A 383 11.96 -6.62 -6.04
C TYR A 383 11.03 -7.61 -6.75
N ASP A 384 9.73 -7.32 -6.71
CA ASP A 384 8.66 -8.09 -7.37
C ASP A 384 8.66 -9.57 -6.98
N ILE A 385 8.62 -9.87 -5.68
CA ILE A 385 8.36 -11.23 -5.22
C ILE A 385 6.89 -11.57 -5.47
N VAL A 386 6.65 -12.61 -6.26
CA VAL A 386 5.33 -12.94 -6.79
C VAL A 386 4.86 -14.36 -6.44
N SER A 387 5.75 -15.20 -5.94
CA SER A 387 5.40 -16.57 -5.54
C SER A 387 6.25 -17.04 -4.38
N CYS A 388 5.73 -18.00 -3.62
CA CYS A 388 6.46 -18.64 -2.54
C CYS A 388 6.16 -20.15 -2.45
N ALA A 389 7.09 -20.87 -1.86
CA ALA A 389 6.92 -22.28 -1.50
C ALA A 389 7.80 -22.64 -0.30
N ILE A 390 7.43 -23.71 0.42
CA ILE A 390 8.29 -24.30 1.46
C ILE A 390 8.71 -25.68 1.02
N ASN A 391 9.99 -25.95 1.09
CA ASN A 391 10.52 -27.27 0.81
C ASN A 391 11.71 -27.57 1.75
N ASP A 392 11.65 -28.71 2.44
CA ASP A 392 12.69 -29.18 3.36
C ASP A 392 13.09 -28.13 4.41
N GLY A 393 12.08 -27.48 5.03
CA GLY A 393 12.27 -26.43 6.05
C GLY A 393 12.82 -25.12 5.53
N LYS A 394 13.00 -24.98 4.23
CA LYS A 394 13.45 -23.74 3.57
C LYS A 394 12.31 -23.03 2.88
N GLU A 395 12.33 -21.71 2.96
CA GLU A 395 11.41 -20.81 2.28
C GLU A 395 12.02 -20.40 0.92
N TYR A 396 11.25 -20.53 -0.12
CA TYR A 396 11.63 -20.19 -1.49
C TYR A 396 10.73 -19.06 -2.00
N PHE A 397 11.33 -17.99 -2.50
CA PHE A 397 10.61 -16.84 -3.04
C PHE A 397 10.97 -16.63 -4.50
N GLY A 398 9.97 -16.71 -5.37
CA GLY A 398 10.11 -16.44 -6.80
C GLY A 398 9.92 -14.95 -7.11
N SER A 399 10.91 -14.37 -7.80
CA SER A 399 10.87 -12.97 -8.24
C SER A 399 10.54 -12.88 -9.73
N TRP A 400 9.84 -11.80 -10.13
CA TRP A 400 9.55 -11.52 -11.54
C TRP A 400 10.77 -11.06 -12.34
N ASN A 401 11.91 -10.80 -11.72
CA ASN A 401 13.14 -10.40 -12.40
C ASN A 401 14.43 -10.95 -11.78
N GLY A 402 14.39 -11.39 -10.53
CA GLY A 402 15.58 -11.70 -9.75
C GLY A 402 15.86 -13.20 -9.55
N GLY A 403 15.07 -14.08 -10.19
CA GLY A 403 15.22 -15.52 -10.01
C GLY A 403 14.59 -16.05 -8.73
N LEU A 404 15.20 -17.05 -8.10
CA LEU A 404 14.69 -17.77 -6.93
C LEU A 404 15.55 -17.49 -5.71
N LEU A 405 14.98 -16.89 -4.67
CA LEU A 405 15.65 -16.67 -3.38
C LEU A 405 15.34 -17.81 -2.42
N VAL A 406 16.29 -18.12 -1.54
CA VAL A 406 16.17 -19.18 -0.53
C VAL A 406 16.50 -18.64 0.84
N PHE A 407 15.63 -18.95 1.79
CA PHE A 407 15.77 -18.60 3.19
C PHE A 407 15.68 -19.84 4.08
N GLU A 408 16.35 -19.81 5.20
CA GLU A 408 16.25 -20.81 6.26
C GLU A 408 16.27 -20.09 7.61
N ASN A 409 15.31 -20.41 8.48
CA ASN A 409 15.18 -19.78 9.79
C ASN A 409 15.19 -18.24 9.72
N GLN A 410 14.49 -17.68 8.76
CA GLN A 410 14.38 -16.24 8.48
C GLN A 410 15.69 -15.57 8.03
N HIS A 411 16.71 -16.34 7.66
CA HIS A 411 17.97 -15.82 7.13
C HIS A 411 18.13 -16.13 5.65
N TYR A 412 18.51 -15.12 4.88
CA TYR A 412 18.85 -15.30 3.47
C TYR A 412 20.05 -16.26 3.34
N LEU A 413 19.90 -17.31 2.55
CA LEU A 413 20.95 -18.26 2.26
C LEU A 413 21.61 -18.00 0.92
N ASN A 414 20.80 -17.94 -0.15
CA ASN A 414 21.30 -17.88 -1.51
C ASN A 414 20.21 -17.40 -2.47
N SER A 415 20.61 -17.06 -3.69
CA SER A 415 19.71 -16.90 -4.83
C SER A 415 20.13 -17.80 -5.98
N PHE A 416 19.15 -18.42 -6.63
CA PHE A 416 19.35 -19.24 -7.81
C PHE A 416 18.99 -18.48 -9.06
N GLY A 417 19.88 -18.56 -10.05
CA GLY A 417 19.76 -17.97 -11.35
C GLY A 417 20.41 -18.84 -12.42
N PHE A 418 20.59 -18.31 -13.63
CA PHE A 418 21.10 -19.05 -14.77
C PHE A 418 22.47 -19.71 -14.51
N HIS A 419 23.40 -18.98 -13.90
CA HIS A 419 24.80 -19.44 -13.79
C HIS A 419 25.03 -20.51 -12.71
N ASN A 420 24.22 -20.54 -11.66
CA ASN A 420 24.40 -21.46 -10.54
C ASN A 420 23.36 -22.60 -10.48
N THR A 421 22.59 -22.77 -11.56
CA THR A 421 21.65 -23.87 -11.76
C THR A 421 21.99 -24.73 -12.99
N ASN A 422 23.24 -24.73 -13.42
CA ASN A 422 23.68 -25.37 -14.66
C ASN A 422 22.83 -24.94 -15.88
N GLN A 423 22.45 -23.65 -15.93
CA GLN A 423 21.63 -23.04 -16.97
C GLN A 423 20.17 -23.56 -17.02
N LYS A 424 19.70 -24.25 -15.97
CA LYS A 424 18.33 -24.79 -15.92
C LYS A 424 17.28 -23.73 -15.57
N LEU A 425 17.66 -22.62 -14.94
CA LEU A 425 16.82 -21.43 -14.86
C LEU A 425 17.18 -20.49 -16.02
N ASP A 426 16.45 -20.62 -17.12
CA ASP A 426 16.67 -19.83 -18.32
C ASP A 426 16.46 -18.33 -18.10
N THR A 427 17.16 -17.53 -18.90
CA THR A 427 16.98 -16.07 -18.96
C THR A 427 16.21 -15.66 -20.19
N ILE A 428 15.61 -14.48 -20.14
CA ILE A 428 14.89 -13.89 -21.28
C ILE A 428 15.89 -13.51 -22.38
N ASN A 429 15.99 -14.30 -23.43
CA ASN A 429 16.99 -14.15 -24.49
C ASN A 429 16.65 -13.11 -25.55
N TRP A 430 15.38 -12.75 -25.73
CA TRP A 430 14.94 -11.88 -26.83
C TRP A 430 15.04 -10.37 -26.52
N ARG A 431 15.22 -10.00 -25.26
CA ARG A 431 15.58 -8.64 -24.86
C ARG A 431 17.10 -8.60 -24.68
N GLN A 432 17.83 -7.93 -25.54
CA GLN A 432 19.29 -7.84 -25.56
C GLN A 432 19.98 -7.33 -24.27
N THR A 433 19.22 -7.18 -23.22
CA THR A 433 19.67 -6.68 -21.94
C THR A 433 19.13 -7.57 -20.85
N THR A 434 19.92 -8.46 -20.33
CA THR A 434 19.77 -8.88 -18.96
C THR A 434 19.51 -10.35 -18.70
N ASN A 435 20.18 -10.86 -17.71
CA ASN A 435 19.98 -12.11 -16.97
C ASN A 435 18.64 -12.11 -16.18
N GLN A 436 17.53 -11.64 -16.77
CA GLN A 436 16.23 -11.61 -16.09
C GLN A 436 15.59 -13.00 -16.09
N ILE A 437 15.16 -13.42 -14.91
CA ILE A 437 14.49 -14.69 -14.67
C ILE A 437 13.14 -14.38 -14.03
N ARG A 438 12.02 -14.85 -14.63
CA ARG A 438 10.66 -14.50 -14.25
C ARG A 438 9.91 -15.69 -13.65
N ILE A 439 10.14 -15.94 -12.38
CA ILE A 439 9.49 -17.06 -11.69
C ILE A 439 8.09 -16.62 -11.27
N SER A 440 7.07 -17.10 -12.01
CA SER A 440 5.69 -16.74 -11.77
C SER A 440 5.01 -17.58 -10.70
N SER A 441 5.41 -18.83 -10.54
CA SER A 441 4.77 -19.74 -9.60
C SER A 441 5.73 -20.82 -9.11
N LEU A 442 5.51 -21.29 -7.88
CA LEU A 442 6.27 -22.35 -7.22
C LEU A 442 5.31 -23.32 -6.54
N LYS A 443 5.51 -24.61 -6.68
CA LYS A 443 4.76 -25.65 -5.95
C LYS A 443 5.66 -26.84 -5.62
N LYS A 444 5.44 -27.42 -4.45
CA LYS A 444 6.11 -28.65 -4.00
C LYS A 444 5.29 -29.86 -4.44
N ASP A 445 5.94 -30.88 -4.97
CA ASP A 445 5.30 -32.16 -5.25
C ASP A 445 5.33 -33.10 -4.03
N ARG A 446 4.64 -34.25 -4.15
CA ARG A 446 4.57 -35.26 -3.09
C ARG A 446 5.89 -35.95 -2.77
N PHE A 447 6.89 -35.83 -3.66
CA PHE A 447 8.22 -36.43 -3.50
C PHE A 447 9.25 -35.46 -2.92
N GLY A 448 8.83 -34.22 -2.60
CA GLY A 448 9.71 -33.20 -2.06
C GLY A 448 10.51 -32.44 -3.13
N ASN A 449 10.14 -32.51 -4.39
CA ASN A 449 10.73 -31.69 -5.44
C ASN A 449 9.99 -30.33 -5.52
N LEU A 450 10.75 -29.26 -5.73
CA LEU A 450 10.22 -27.92 -5.93
C LEU A 450 10.11 -27.64 -7.44
N TRP A 451 8.88 -27.58 -7.91
CA TRP A 451 8.56 -27.22 -9.29
C TRP A 451 8.22 -25.74 -9.42
N GLY A 452 8.52 -25.16 -10.59
CA GLY A 452 8.16 -23.78 -10.86
C GLY A 452 8.07 -23.45 -12.33
N LEU A 453 7.46 -22.30 -12.61
CA LEU A 453 7.28 -21.74 -13.94
C LEU A 453 8.11 -20.48 -14.11
N ASN A 454 8.85 -20.43 -15.22
CA ASN A 454 9.67 -19.31 -15.65
C ASN A 454 9.10 -18.76 -16.98
N SER A 455 8.66 -17.53 -16.98
CA SER A 455 7.99 -16.91 -18.13
C SER A 455 8.96 -16.37 -19.17
N GLU A 456 8.57 -16.40 -20.46
CA GLU A 456 9.29 -15.83 -21.59
C GLU A 456 10.66 -16.49 -21.90
N VAL A 457 10.79 -17.77 -21.61
CA VAL A 457 12.01 -18.56 -21.84
C VAL A 457 11.72 -19.81 -22.68
N GLU A 458 12.77 -20.50 -23.10
CA GLU A 458 12.68 -21.72 -23.91
C GLU A 458 12.28 -22.94 -23.08
N HIS A 459 12.79 -23.04 -21.84
CA HIS A 459 12.49 -24.11 -20.90
C HIS A 459 11.68 -23.55 -19.70
N PRO A 460 10.36 -23.37 -19.88
CA PRO A 460 9.56 -22.64 -18.89
C PRO A 460 9.21 -23.44 -17.63
N LEU A 461 9.19 -24.77 -17.68
CA LEU A 461 8.95 -25.62 -16.52
C LEU A 461 10.30 -26.07 -15.96
N PHE A 462 10.54 -25.83 -14.67
CA PHE A 462 11.77 -26.29 -14.01
C PHE A 462 11.47 -27.04 -12.72
N VAL A 463 12.45 -27.79 -12.27
CA VAL A 463 12.40 -28.49 -10.98
C VAL A 463 13.75 -28.44 -10.29
N LEU A 464 13.69 -28.19 -8.98
CA LEU A 464 14.76 -28.49 -8.03
C LEU A 464 14.36 -29.79 -7.30
N THR A 465 15.06 -30.87 -7.58
CA THR A 465 14.77 -32.16 -6.96
C THR A 465 15.14 -32.19 -5.48
N HIS A 466 14.55 -33.11 -4.72
CA HIS A 466 14.90 -33.36 -3.31
C HIS A 466 16.40 -33.69 -3.11
N ASN A 467 17.09 -34.15 -4.16
CA ASN A 467 18.53 -34.42 -4.18
C ASN A 467 19.37 -33.20 -4.63
N ASN A 468 18.78 -32.01 -4.69
CA ASN A 468 19.42 -30.76 -5.12
C ASN A 468 19.91 -30.75 -6.58
N LEU A 469 19.29 -31.53 -7.46
CA LEU A 469 19.54 -31.47 -8.90
C LEU A 469 18.55 -30.51 -9.55
N TRP A 470 19.02 -29.73 -10.52
CA TRP A 470 18.20 -28.84 -11.32
C TRP A 470 17.92 -29.48 -12.67
N GLU A 471 16.63 -29.48 -13.05
CA GLU A 471 16.19 -29.81 -14.41
C GLU A 471 15.19 -28.78 -14.93
N SER A 472 15.10 -28.68 -16.28
CA SER A 472 14.15 -27.82 -16.94
C SER A 472 13.64 -28.48 -18.23
N PHE A 473 12.39 -28.19 -18.57
CA PHE A 473 11.66 -28.88 -19.62
C PHE A 473 11.18 -27.87 -20.66
N ASN A 474 11.44 -28.23 -21.92
CA ASN A 474 10.83 -27.55 -23.05
C ASN A 474 9.42 -28.10 -23.21
N LEU A 475 8.42 -27.26 -23.10
CA LEU A 475 7.05 -27.62 -23.41
C LEU A 475 6.89 -27.52 -24.95
N PRO A 476 6.23 -28.50 -25.62
CA PRO A 476 6.02 -28.47 -27.08
C PRO A 476 4.97 -27.41 -27.47
N LEU A 477 5.17 -26.20 -27.01
CA LEU A 477 4.38 -25.01 -27.25
C LEU A 477 5.16 -24.04 -28.12
N TYR A 478 4.49 -23.42 -29.08
CA TYR A 478 5.11 -22.48 -30.00
C TYR A 478 5.37 -21.11 -29.38
N PRO A 479 6.33 -20.32 -29.90
CA PRO A 479 7.71 -20.23 -29.41
C PRO A 479 7.85 -19.21 -28.26
N ASN A 480 8.82 -19.42 -27.42
CA ASN A 480 9.61 -18.50 -26.53
C ASN A 480 8.97 -17.25 -25.87
N LYS A 481 7.65 -17.05 -25.89
CA LYS A 481 6.97 -15.90 -25.27
C LYS A 481 5.69 -16.31 -24.57
N LEU A 482 5.78 -17.37 -23.78
CA LEU A 482 4.67 -17.79 -22.95
C LEU A 482 4.71 -17.07 -21.63
N TYR A 483 3.56 -16.57 -21.22
CA TYR A 483 3.34 -15.94 -19.92
C TYR A 483 2.51 -16.86 -19.07
N PHE A 484 3.01 -17.18 -17.89
CA PHE A 484 2.32 -18.04 -16.94
C PHE A 484 1.80 -17.23 -15.77
N THR A 485 0.58 -17.55 -15.31
CA THR A 485 -0.10 -16.79 -14.25
C THR A 485 -0.45 -17.64 -13.05
N ASP A 486 -0.65 -18.94 -13.21
CA ASP A 486 -0.99 -19.83 -12.11
C ASP A 486 -0.47 -21.25 -12.35
N PHE A 487 -0.28 -22.03 -11.26
CA PHE A 487 0.32 -23.36 -11.31
C PHE A 487 -0.14 -24.21 -10.14
N LEU A 488 -0.49 -25.46 -10.43
CA LEU A 488 -0.77 -26.45 -9.41
C LEU A 488 -0.20 -27.82 -9.78
N ILE A 489 -0.09 -28.71 -8.81
CA ILE A 489 0.25 -30.12 -8.96
C ILE A 489 -0.91 -30.92 -8.39
N ASP A 490 -1.46 -31.86 -9.19
CA ASP A 490 -2.57 -32.70 -8.78
C ASP A 490 -2.12 -33.94 -7.99
N ASP A 491 -3.07 -34.79 -7.60
CA ASP A 491 -2.80 -35.98 -6.80
C ASP A 491 -2.06 -37.10 -7.59
N LEU A 492 -2.07 -37.00 -8.91
CA LEU A 492 -1.31 -37.87 -9.82
C LEU A 492 0.07 -37.31 -10.15
N ASN A 493 0.45 -36.24 -9.48
CA ASN A 493 1.71 -35.53 -9.73
C ASN A 493 1.79 -34.87 -11.13
N GLN A 494 0.65 -34.64 -11.79
CA GLN A 494 0.60 -33.90 -13.04
C GLN A 494 0.73 -32.40 -12.76
N LYS A 495 1.48 -31.67 -13.56
CA LYS A 495 1.77 -30.26 -13.46
C LYS A 495 0.83 -29.48 -14.37
N TRP A 496 -0.05 -28.68 -13.78
CA TRP A 496 -1.05 -27.86 -14.46
C TRP A 496 -0.63 -26.40 -14.42
N GLY A 497 -0.46 -25.77 -15.59
CA GLY A 497 -0.06 -24.37 -15.65
C GLY A 497 -0.96 -23.56 -16.56
N VAL A 498 -1.34 -22.38 -16.10
CA VAL A 498 -2.15 -21.42 -16.85
C VAL A 498 -1.26 -20.58 -17.75
N ILE A 499 -1.53 -20.62 -19.04
CA ILE A 499 -0.90 -19.77 -20.06
C ILE A 499 -1.82 -18.58 -20.35
N ASP A 500 -1.33 -17.37 -20.09
CA ASP A 500 -2.11 -16.14 -20.24
C ASP A 500 -2.57 -15.93 -21.70
N LYS A 501 -3.73 -15.30 -21.87
CA LYS A 501 -4.35 -14.98 -23.15
C LYS A 501 -3.51 -14.14 -24.11
N LYS A 502 -2.48 -13.46 -23.60
CA LYS A 502 -1.54 -12.69 -24.42
C LYS A 502 -0.48 -13.55 -25.09
N SER A 503 -0.37 -14.80 -24.67
CA SER A 503 0.49 -15.78 -25.33
C SER A 503 -0.12 -16.23 -26.66
N SER A 504 0.72 -16.66 -27.58
CA SER A 504 0.27 -17.19 -28.88
C SER A 504 -0.58 -18.45 -28.75
N GLN A 505 -0.44 -19.16 -27.64
CA GLN A 505 -1.20 -20.36 -27.29
C GLN A 505 -1.67 -20.18 -25.84
N ALA A 506 -2.89 -19.68 -25.67
CA ALA A 506 -3.50 -19.50 -24.36
C ALA A 506 -4.33 -20.73 -23.95
N GLY A 507 -4.44 -20.96 -22.65
CA GLY A 507 -5.20 -22.09 -22.09
C GLY A 507 -4.52 -22.67 -20.86
N ILE A 508 -4.62 -23.97 -20.68
CA ILE A 508 -3.97 -24.70 -19.57
C ILE A 508 -3.09 -25.79 -20.18
N PHE A 509 -1.82 -25.83 -19.83
CA PHE A 509 -1.01 -27.00 -20.13
C PHE A 509 -1.07 -28.01 -18.99
N VAL A 510 -1.03 -29.28 -19.32
CA VAL A 510 -0.81 -30.37 -18.36
C VAL A 510 0.43 -31.13 -18.79
N TYR A 511 1.34 -31.34 -17.85
CA TYR A 511 2.59 -32.06 -18.07
C TYR A 511 2.71 -33.19 -17.04
N ASN A 512 3.09 -34.37 -17.48
CA ASN A 512 3.33 -35.53 -16.63
C ASN A 512 4.70 -36.14 -16.98
N ASP A 513 5.62 -36.12 -16.03
CA ASP A 513 6.95 -36.72 -16.12
C ASP A 513 6.96 -38.21 -15.81
N ASN A 514 5.78 -38.83 -15.62
CA ASN A 514 5.64 -40.24 -15.20
C ASN A 514 6.55 -40.62 -14.03
N GLU A 515 6.85 -39.68 -13.14
CA GLU A 515 7.73 -39.81 -11.97
C GLU A 515 9.20 -40.12 -12.32
N THR A 516 9.62 -39.82 -13.55
CA THR A 516 10.97 -40.07 -14.08
C THR A 516 11.64 -38.79 -14.57
N ILE A 517 11.85 -37.83 -13.66
CA ILE A 517 12.37 -36.47 -13.94
C ILE A 517 13.54 -36.43 -14.92
N LEU A 518 14.46 -37.42 -14.85
CA LEU A 518 15.66 -37.49 -15.70
C LEU A 518 15.46 -38.21 -17.03
N ASN A 519 14.27 -38.78 -17.28
CA ASN A 519 13.97 -39.50 -18.51
C ASN A 519 12.81 -38.82 -19.25
N SER A 520 13.12 -37.93 -20.18
CA SER A 520 12.10 -37.22 -20.95
C SER A 520 11.43 -38.05 -22.08
N SER A 521 11.80 -39.32 -22.26
CA SER A 521 11.25 -40.13 -23.33
C SER A 521 9.83 -40.63 -23.07
N ASP A 522 9.40 -40.65 -21.85
CA ASP A 522 8.06 -41.07 -21.41
C ASP A 522 7.19 -39.90 -20.92
N ASP A 523 7.69 -38.66 -21.04
CA ASP A 523 6.95 -37.47 -20.69
C ASP A 523 5.69 -37.32 -21.56
N GLN A 524 4.62 -36.89 -20.91
CA GLN A 524 3.34 -36.60 -21.57
C GLN A 524 3.00 -35.12 -21.42
N TYR A 525 2.44 -34.57 -22.48
CA TYR A 525 2.06 -33.17 -22.55
C TYR A 525 0.71 -32.99 -23.24
N LYS A 526 -0.12 -32.10 -22.74
CA LYS A 526 -1.38 -31.70 -23.39
C LYS A 526 -1.67 -30.20 -23.18
N LEU A 527 -2.14 -29.53 -24.24
CA LEU A 527 -2.69 -28.19 -24.14
C LEU A 527 -4.21 -28.25 -24.15
N LEU A 528 -4.81 -27.77 -23.07
CA LEU A 528 -6.26 -27.69 -22.90
C LEU A 528 -6.75 -26.31 -23.36
N ASN A 529 -7.76 -26.31 -24.23
CA ASN A 529 -8.33 -25.13 -24.86
C ASN A 529 -9.86 -25.26 -25.00
N THR A 530 -10.47 -24.47 -25.87
CA THR A 530 -11.93 -24.46 -26.07
C THR A 530 -12.47 -25.61 -26.93
N ASN A 531 -11.59 -26.39 -27.56
CA ASN A 531 -12.03 -27.47 -28.44
C ASN A 531 -12.46 -28.69 -27.61
N VAL A 532 -13.57 -29.29 -28.03
CA VAL A 532 -14.03 -30.60 -27.52
C VAL A 532 -12.96 -31.65 -27.75
N GLY A 533 -12.67 -32.45 -26.73
CA GLY A 533 -11.58 -33.42 -26.74
C GLY A 533 -10.18 -32.84 -26.44
N ASN A 534 -10.08 -31.52 -26.32
CA ASN A 534 -8.87 -30.80 -25.91
C ASN A 534 -9.16 -29.85 -24.75
N GLY A 535 -9.99 -30.27 -23.81
CA GLY A 535 -10.30 -29.55 -22.58
C GLY A 535 -11.70 -28.95 -22.54
N GLY A 536 -12.35 -28.64 -23.68
CA GLY A 536 -13.73 -28.12 -23.70
C GLY A 536 -13.95 -26.86 -22.84
N LEU A 537 -12.90 -26.06 -22.62
CA LEU A 537 -12.97 -24.85 -21.79
C LEU A 537 -13.92 -23.80 -22.42
N PRO A 538 -14.70 -23.08 -21.62
CA PRO A 538 -15.57 -22.02 -22.17
C PRO A 538 -14.80 -20.87 -22.82
N THR A 539 -13.58 -20.63 -22.36
CA THR A 539 -12.64 -19.62 -22.90
C THR A 539 -11.21 -20.00 -22.56
N THR A 540 -10.23 -19.47 -23.31
CA THR A 540 -8.81 -19.58 -22.96
C THR A 540 -8.32 -18.45 -22.05
N ASN A 541 -9.19 -17.47 -21.69
CA ASN A 541 -8.85 -16.42 -20.73
C ASN A 541 -9.08 -16.91 -19.30
N ILE A 542 -8.14 -17.75 -18.84
CA ILE A 542 -8.15 -18.35 -17.51
C ILE A 542 -7.58 -17.35 -16.50
N LYS A 543 -8.17 -17.29 -15.31
CA LYS A 543 -7.76 -16.40 -14.22
C LYS A 543 -7.05 -17.14 -13.11
N CYS A 544 -7.55 -18.32 -12.75
CA CYS A 544 -6.98 -19.15 -11.69
C CYS A 544 -7.37 -20.61 -11.90
N ILE A 545 -6.60 -21.50 -11.29
CA ILE A 545 -6.89 -22.91 -11.16
C ILE A 545 -6.74 -23.34 -9.70
N ALA A 546 -7.58 -24.26 -9.24
CA ALA A 546 -7.50 -24.79 -7.89
C ALA A 546 -7.87 -26.28 -7.90
N LYS A 547 -7.23 -27.05 -7.02
CA LYS A 547 -7.59 -28.45 -6.75
C LYS A 547 -8.43 -28.50 -5.48
N ASP A 548 -9.52 -29.23 -5.51
CA ASP A 548 -10.32 -29.48 -4.31
C ASP A 548 -9.86 -30.74 -3.55
N LEU A 549 -10.59 -31.08 -2.48
CA LEU A 549 -10.30 -32.24 -1.65
C LEU A 549 -10.63 -33.59 -2.31
N ASN A 550 -11.41 -33.58 -3.39
CA ASN A 550 -11.74 -34.80 -4.17
C ASN A 550 -10.71 -35.02 -5.29
N GLY A 551 -9.77 -34.10 -5.50
CA GLY A 551 -8.78 -34.13 -6.57
C GLY A 551 -9.27 -33.51 -7.88
N GLU A 552 -10.48 -32.94 -7.90
CA GLU A 552 -11.05 -32.25 -9.06
C GLU A 552 -10.34 -30.91 -9.32
N ILE A 553 -10.16 -30.55 -10.59
CA ILE A 553 -9.49 -29.30 -10.95
C ILE A 553 -10.52 -28.24 -11.37
N TRP A 554 -10.64 -27.23 -10.57
CA TRP A 554 -11.52 -26.07 -10.75
C TRP A 554 -10.81 -24.99 -11.52
N VAL A 555 -11.47 -24.44 -12.54
CA VAL A 555 -10.94 -23.43 -13.43
C VAL A 555 -11.81 -22.19 -13.38
N GLY A 556 -11.26 -21.08 -12.89
CA GLY A 556 -11.88 -19.76 -12.93
C GLY A 556 -11.50 -19.02 -14.21
N SER A 557 -12.47 -18.57 -14.98
CA SER A 557 -12.27 -17.86 -16.24
C SER A 557 -13.13 -16.61 -16.35
N GLU A 558 -12.95 -15.80 -17.40
CA GLU A 558 -13.82 -14.64 -17.66
C GLU A 558 -15.26 -15.05 -18.03
N MET A 559 -15.49 -16.31 -18.38
CA MET A 559 -16.81 -16.86 -18.71
C MET A 559 -17.38 -17.74 -17.59
N GLY A 560 -16.92 -17.57 -16.35
CA GLY A 560 -17.37 -18.32 -15.18
C GLY A 560 -16.46 -19.48 -14.82
N ILE A 561 -17.02 -20.45 -14.12
CA ILE A 561 -16.32 -21.59 -13.53
C ILE A 561 -16.56 -22.83 -14.36
N SER A 562 -15.51 -23.62 -14.56
CA SER A 562 -15.59 -25.00 -15.08
C SER A 562 -14.74 -25.95 -14.25
N VAL A 563 -15.03 -27.25 -14.34
CA VAL A 563 -14.40 -28.29 -13.51
C VAL A 563 -13.98 -29.46 -14.38
N PHE A 564 -12.75 -29.90 -14.21
CA PHE A 564 -12.28 -31.23 -14.66
C PHE A 564 -12.52 -32.22 -13.53
N TYR A 565 -13.58 -33.01 -13.64
CA TYR A 565 -13.95 -34.02 -12.63
C TYR A 565 -13.06 -35.26 -12.61
N SER A 566 -12.37 -35.52 -13.72
CA SER A 566 -11.54 -36.73 -13.90
C SER A 566 -10.18 -36.36 -14.50
N PRO A 567 -9.31 -35.68 -13.72
CA PRO A 567 -7.97 -35.27 -14.20
C PRO A 567 -7.09 -36.49 -14.59
N GLU A 568 -7.37 -37.67 -14.06
CA GLU A 568 -6.69 -38.93 -14.43
C GLU A 568 -6.92 -39.36 -15.88
N LEU A 569 -7.97 -38.85 -16.51
CA LEU A 569 -8.30 -39.16 -17.90
C LEU A 569 -7.63 -38.24 -18.92
N ILE A 570 -6.93 -37.19 -18.49
CA ILE A 570 -6.34 -36.15 -19.38
C ILE A 570 -5.46 -36.77 -20.46
N PHE A 571 -4.67 -37.78 -20.17
CA PHE A 571 -3.80 -38.45 -21.13
C PHE A 571 -4.41 -39.74 -21.71
N SER A 572 -5.68 -40.02 -21.42
CA SER A 572 -6.40 -41.18 -21.95
C SER A 572 -7.14 -40.83 -23.25
N ASN A 573 -7.77 -41.84 -23.84
CA ASN A 573 -8.67 -41.68 -24.99
C ASN A 573 -10.14 -41.46 -24.56
N TYR A 574 -10.42 -41.35 -23.26
CA TYR A 574 -11.75 -41.06 -22.75
C TYR A 574 -12.04 -39.58 -22.73
N ASN A 575 -13.32 -39.21 -22.60
CA ASN A 575 -13.71 -37.81 -22.45
C ASN A 575 -13.25 -37.27 -21.08
N PHE A 576 -12.52 -36.17 -21.11
CA PHE A 576 -12.01 -35.46 -19.94
C PHE A 576 -12.34 -33.96 -19.98
N ASP A 577 -13.15 -33.51 -20.95
CA ASP A 577 -13.46 -32.09 -21.09
C ASP A 577 -14.09 -31.51 -19.84
N ALA A 578 -13.72 -30.25 -19.55
CA ALA A 578 -14.25 -29.52 -18.41
C ALA A 578 -15.76 -29.30 -18.54
N GLN A 579 -16.47 -29.38 -17.42
CA GLN A 579 -17.88 -29.07 -17.34
C GLN A 579 -18.08 -27.67 -16.74
N GLN A 580 -18.78 -26.82 -17.48
CA GLN A 580 -19.10 -25.46 -16.99
C GLN A 580 -20.19 -25.53 -15.91
N ILE A 581 -19.96 -24.81 -14.81
CA ILE A 581 -20.95 -24.66 -13.74
C ILE A 581 -21.88 -23.51 -14.12
N LEU A 582 -23.13 -23.84 -14.39
CA LEU A 582 -24.18 -22.87 -14.69
C LEU A 582 -25.01 -22.63 -13.42
N ILE A 583 -25.03 -21.39 -12.94
CA ILE A 583 -25.92 -20.97 -11.87
C ILE A 583 -27.19 -20.44 -12.53
N GLN A 584 -28.31 -21.11 -12.30
CA GLN A 584 -29.62 -20.56 -12.67
C GLN A 584 -30.03 -19.61 -11.55
N ASP A 585 -30.07 -18.31 -11.86
CA ASP A 585 -30.77 -17.36 -11.02
C ASP A 585 -32.26 -17.71 -11.05
N GLY A 586 -32.79 -18.13 -9.89
CA GLY A 586 -34.18 -18.50 -9.69
C GLY A 586 -35.15 -17.33 -9.76
#